data_6995e1cf6f3b7ca7d80685ffefa377ff
#
_entry.id   6995e1cf6f3b7ca7d80685ffefa377ff
#
_cell.length_a   1.000
_cell.length_b   1.000
_cell.length_c   1.000
_cell.angle_alpha   90.00
_cell.angle_beta   90.00
_cell.angle_gamma   90.00
#
_symmetry.space_group_name_H-M   'P 1'
#
loop_
_entity.id
_entity.type
_entity.pdbx_description
1 polymer ?
#
loop_
_entity_poly.entity_id
_entity_poly.type
_entity_poly.pdbx_seq_one_letter_code
_entity_poly.pdbx_strand_id
1 'polypeptide(L)'
;MLLDSLDITFLGHACFLLQSRGKRLLTDPYSPAIGYAPVDQFAGRVTLSHDNPKYHSCLDDVRADSVIRGLEHLGETMRSGPFQLHFIEVFERLPNDGPNAMTLIEVAGLRVLHMGDCGHLPTPAQTKACGRVDVLLALAGAGPTLKLPDLLRFVEAVGAKIVIPMHFGVPGLTMQIEPVETLERLWPFDVVTGESIYRVSRDEVTAMPLLRVLEPLRLRS
;
A
#
# COMPACT_ATOMS: atom_id res chain seq x y z
N MET A 1 29.03 -2.83 6.92
CA MET A 1 27.86 -3.61 6.42
C MET A 1 26.89 -2.56 5.89
N LEU A 2 26.49 -2.64 4.62
CA LEU A 2 25.38 -1.82 4.13
C LEU A 2 24.14 -2.22 4.94
N LEU A 3 23.53 -1.24 5.62
CA LEU A 3 22.27 -1.46 6.33
C LEU A 3 21.24 -2.01 5.36
N ASP A 4 20.52 -3.03 5.78
CA ASP A 4 19.45 -3.62 5.00
C ASP A 4 18.32 -2.59 4.91
N SER A 5 18.00 -2.11 3.70
CA SER A 5 17.03 -1.05 3.47
C SER A 5 15.96 -1.47 2.47
N LEU A 6 14.85 -0.76 2.53
CA LEU A 6 13.73 -0.88 1.60
C LEU A 6 13.56 0.46 0.88
N ASP A 7 13.57 0.45 -0.45
CA ASP A 7 13.11 1.56 -1.27
C ASP A 7 11.63 1.37 -1.60
N ILE A 8 10.82 2.36 -1.28
CA ILE A 8 9.37 2.42 -1.53
C ILE A 8 9.14 3.51 -2.56
N THR A 9 8.74 3.13 -3.77
CA THR A 9 8.38 4.07 -4.83
C THR A 9 6.87 4.10 -4.98
N PHE A 10 6.24 5.28 -4.86
CA PHE A 10 4.81 5.44 -5.12
C PHE A 10 4.59 5.72 -6.61
N LEU A 11 3.95 4.79 -7.31
CA LEU A 11 3.67 4.93 -8.75
C LEU A 11 2.35 5.66 -9.01
N GLY A 12 1.42 5.61 -8.05
CA GLY A 12 0.09 6.20 -8.11
C GLY A 12 -0.99 5.23 -7.64
N HIS A 13 -2.16 5.74 -7.29
CA HIS A 13 -3.31 4.99 -6.80
C HIS A 13 -2.94 4.08 -5.60
N ALA A 14 -2.98 2.75 -5.76
CA ALA A 14 -2.52 1.77 -4.77
C ALA A 14 -1.23 1.05 -5.20
N CYS A 15 -0.58 1.55 -6.26
CA CYS A 15 0.57 0.89 -6.86
C CYS A 15 1.89 1.38 -6.28
N PHE A 16 2.65 0.48 -5.67
CA PHE A 16 4.00 0.72 -5.18
C PHE A 16 4.99 -0.25 -5.81
N LEU A 17 6.19 0.25 -6.05
CA LEU A 17 7.35 -0.60 -6.32
C LEU A 17 8.23 -0.64 -5.07
N LEU A 18 8.33 -1.82 -4.47
CA LEU A 18 9.17 -2.10 -3.32
C LEU A 18 10.46 -2.75 -3.79
N GLN A 19 11.61 -2.21 -3.39
CA GLN A 19 12.91 -2.75 -3.80
C GLN A 19 13.82 -2.97 -2.60
N SER A 20 14.36 -4.18 -2.48
CA SER A 20 15.36 -4.55 -1.47
C SER A 20 16.33 -5.60 -2.04
N ARG A 21 17.61 -5.50 -1.72
CA ARG A 21 18.67 -6.44 -2.16
C ARG A 21 18.61 -6.76 -3.66
N GLY A 22 18.32 -5.76 -4.49
CA GLY A 22 18.23 -5.90 -5.95
C GLY A 22 17.00 -6.66 -6.46
N LYS A 23 16.06 -7.02 -5.58
CA LYS A 23 14.77 -7.64 -5.94
C LYS A 23 13.65 -6.64 -5.86
N ARG A 24 12.64 -6.80 -6.73
CA ARG A 24 11.50 -5.89 -6.88
C ARG A 24 10.20 -6.64 -6.66
N LEU A 25 9.31 -6.02 -5.90
CA LEU A 25 7.92 -6.40 -5.69
C LEU A 25 7.02 -5.23 -6.07
N LEU A 26 6.07 -5.46 -6.96
CA LEU A 26 5.07 -4.46 -7.37
C LEU A 26 3.73 -4.82 -6.72
N THR A 27 3.00 -3.82 -6.23
CA THR A 27 1.65 -3.99 -5.67
C THR A 27 0.61 -3.35 -6.56
N ASP A 28 -0.54 -3.98 -6.71
CA ASP A 28 -1.79 -3.44 -7.28
C ASP A 28 -1.62 -2.48 -8.48
N PRO A 29 -1.08 -2.93 -9.62
CA PRO A 29 -0.94 -2.09 -10.80
C PRO A 29 -2.31 -1.72 -11.38
N TYR A 30 -2.44 -0.47 -11.82
CA TYR A 30 -3.66 0.13 -12.35
C TYR A 30 -3.62 0.30 -13.87
N SER A 31 -4.79 0.48 -14.48
CA SER A 31 -4.93 0.88 -15.89
C SER A 31 -4.70 2.38 -16.07
N PRO A 32 -3.99 2.82 -17.11
CA PRO A 32 -3.85 4.25 -17.44
C PRO A 32 -5.19 4.97 -17.65
N ALA A 33 -6.28 4.25 -17.86
CA ALA A 33 -7.62 4.81 -18.00
C ALA A 33 -8.12 5.54 -16.74
N ILE A 34 -7.48 5.32 -15.56
CA ILE A 34 -7.88 6.03 -14.35
C ILE A 34 -7.27 7.44 -14.22
N GLY A 35 -6.36 7.84 -15.11
CA GLY A 35 -5.78 9.19 -15.12
C GLY A 35 -4.28 9.26 -14.89
N TYR A 36 -3.64 8.19 -14.42
CA TYR A 36 -2.19 8.10 -14.33
C TYR A 36 -1.55 7.67 -15.65
N ALA A 37 -0.25 7.90 -15.80
CA ALA A 37 0.53 7.32 -16.88
C ALA A 37 0.67 5.79 -16.71
N PRO A 38 0.99 5.03 -17.77
CA PRO A 38 1.22 3.59 -17.68
C PRO A 38 2.22 3.22 -16.58
N VAL A 39 1.99 2.12 -15.89
CA VAL A 39 2.89 1.64 -14.81
C VAL A 39 4.29 1.37 -15.36
N ASP A 40 4.40 0.73 -16.53
CA ASP A 40 5.66 0.43 -17.25
C ASP A 40 6.81 0.02 -16.33
N GLN A 41 6.62 -1.08 -15.62
CA GLN A 41 7.60 -1.59 -14.69
C GLN A 41 7.98 -3.04 -14.99
N PHE A 42 9.24 -3.37 -14.66
CA PHE A 42 9.68 -4.74 -14.49
C PHE A 42 9.79 -5.07 -13.01
N ALA A 43 9.13 -6.15 -12.59
CA ALA A 43 9.21 -6.66 -11.22
C ALA A 43 9.42 -8.17 -11.22
N GLY A 44 10.19 -8.70 -10.27
CA GLY A 44 10.31 -10.15 -10.10
C GLY A 44 8.97 -10.77 -9.67
N ARG A 45 8.15 -10.00 -8.94
CA ARG A 45 6.83 -10.40 -8.45
C ARG A 45 5.86 -9.22 -8.49
N VAL A 46 4.59 -9.56 -8.75
CA VAL A 46 3.45 -8.66 -8.58
C VAL A 46 2.50 -9.28 -7.56
N THR A 47 2.03 -8.49 -6.60
CA THR A 47 0.92 -8.89 -5.71
C THR A 47 -0.34 -8.14 -6.10
N LEU A 48 -1.46 -8.83 -6.09
CA LEU A 48 -2.79 -8.28 -6.36
C LEU A 48 -3.66 -8.49 -5.13
N SER A 49 -4.23 -7.42 -4.60
CA SER A 49 -5.15 -7.47 -3.47
C SER A 49 -6.48 -8.12 -3.84
N HIS A 50 -6.98 -7.85 -5.04
CA HIS A 50 -8.20 -8.41 -5.61
C HIS A 50 -8.19 -8.26 -7.14
N ASP A 51 -9.17 -8.85 -7.81
CA ASP A 51 -9.30 -8.76 -9.26
C ASP A 51 -10.14 -7.54 -9.66
N ASN A 52 -9.44 -6.48 -10.06
CA ASN A 52 -10.02 -5.24 -10.57
C ASN A 52 -9.08 -4.64 -11.62
N PRO A 53 -9.19 -5.07 -12.90
CA PRO A 53 -8.25 -4.67 -13.95
C PRO A 53 -8.17 -3.17 -14.19
N LYS A 54 -9.19 -2.42 -13.79
CA LYS A 54 -9.16 -0.97 -13.92
C LYS A 54 -8.27 -0.32 -12.85
N TYR A 55 -8.33 -0.77 -11.60
CA TYR A 55 -7.75 -0.07 -10.47
C TYR A 55 -6.60 -0.81 -9.78
N HIS A 56 -6.60 -2.17 -9.74
CA HIS A 56 -5.70 -2.95 -8.86
C HIS A 56 -5.03 -4.16 -9.52
N SER A 57 -5.43 -4.58 -10.71
CA SER A 57 -4.90 -5.80 -11.34
C SER A 57 -4.60 -5.64 -12.84
N CYS A 58 -4.30 -4.44 -13.32
CA CYS A 58 -3.90 -4.20 -14.71
C CYS A 58 -2.44 -4.63 -14.93
N LEU A 59 -2.25 -5.65 -15.75
CA LEU A 59 -0.92 -6.20 -16.06
C LEU A 59 -0.41 -5.81 -17.47
N ASP A 60 -1.15 -5.01 -18.23
CA ASP A 60 -0.85 -4.72 -19.63
C ASP A 60 0.53 -4.06 -19.83
N ASP A 61 0.89 -3.16 -18.92
CA ASP A 61 2.17 -2.43 -18.96
C ASP A 61 3.19 -2.97 -17.93
N VAL A 62 2.97 -4.18 -17.41
CA VAL A 62 3.80 -4.77 -16.35
C VAL A 62 4.50 -6.02 -16.87
N ARG A 63 5.83 -6.07 -16.75
CA ARG A 63 6.63 -7.26 -17.00
C ARG A 63 7.00 -7.90 -15.67
N ALA A 64 6.53 -9.11 -15.41
CA ALA A 64 6.77 -9.82 -14.16
C ALA A 64 7.16 -11.27 -14.38
N ASP A 65 8.02 -11.82 -13.50
CA ASP A 65 8.34 -13.25 -13.50
C ASP A 65 7.15 -14.07 -13.00
N SER A 66 6.37 -13.52 -12.04
CA SER A 66 5.13 -14.14 -11.58
C SER A 66 4.19 -13.14 -10.92
N VAL A 67 2.91 -13.50 -10.88
CA VAL A 67 1.81 -12.76 -10.25
C VAL A 67 1.26 -13.61 -9.10
N ILE A 68 1.10 -12.98 -7.93
CA ILE A 68 0.54 -13.58 -6.72
C ILE A 68 -0.82 -12.90 -6.46
N ARG A 69 -1.89 -13.65 -6.56
CA ARG A 69 -3.25 -13.19 -6.24
C ARG A 69 -3.52 -13.41 -4.76
N GLY A 70 -3.55 -12.34 -3.97
CA GLY A 70 -3.62 -12.42 -2.51
C GLY A 70 -4.81 -13.25 -2.00
N LEU A 71 -5.95 -13.18 -2.68
CA LEU A 71 -7.16 -13.95 -2.32
C LEU A 71 -7.01 -15.46 -2.50
N GLU A 72 -6.07 -15.93 -3.33
CA GLU A 72 -5.78 -17.35 -3.52
C GLU A 72 -4.85 -17.91 -2.43
N HIS A 73 -4.27 -17.03 -1.60
CA HIS A 73 -3.25 -17.38 -0.60
C HIS A 73 -3.58 -16.86 0.82
N LEU A 74 -4.88 -16.67 1.11
CA LEU A 74 -5.32 -16.20 2.42
C LEU A 74 -4.85 -17.14 3.55
N GLY A 75 -4.25 -16.55 4.57
CA GLY A 75 -3.69 -17.30 5.71
C GLY A 75 -2.36 -18.01 5.43
N GLU A 76 -1.86 -17.96 4.21
CA GLU A 76 -0.57 -18.54 3.85
C GLU A 76 0.59 -17.56 4.05
N THR A 77 1.80 -18.13 4.19
CA THR A 77 3.05 -17.40 4.16
C THR A 77 3.82 -17.77 2.91
N MET A 78 4.09 -16.79 2.06
CA MET A 78 4.88 -16.97 0.84
C MET A 78 6.22 -16.27 0.94
N ARG A 79 7.26 -16.84 0.31
CA ARG A 79 8.58 -16.22 0.19
C ARG A 79 8.95 -15.91 -1.25
N SER A 80 9.44 -14.70 -1.47
CA SER A 80 9.90 -14.22 -2.77
C SER A 80 11.17 -13.38 -2.61
N GLY A 81 12.31 -14.02 -2.76
CA GLY A 81 13.60 -13.37 -2.50
C GLY A 81 13.70 -12.85 -1.06
N PRO A 82 13.94 -11.53 -0.86
CA PRO A 82 14.00 -10.94 0.48
C PRO A 82 12.63 -10.66 1.10
N PHE A 83 11.52 -10.82 0.33
CA PHE A 83 10.16 -10.54 0.78
C PHE A 83 9.51 -11.81 1.34
N GLN A 84 8.90 -11.70 2.51
CA GLN A 84 7.96 -12.67 3.06
C GLN A 84 6.58 -12.03 3.06
N LEU A 85 5.58 -12.70 2.51
CA LEU A 85 4.23 -12.18 2.25
C LEU A 85 3.21 -12.96 3.03
N HIS A 86 2.26 -12.25 3.68
CA HIS A 86 1.11 -12.83 4.35
C HIS A 86 -0.14 -12.09 3.87
N PHE A 87 -1.19 -12.83 3.52
CA PHE A 87 -2.43 -12.26 3.00
C PHE A 87 -3.54 -12.39 4.02
N ILE A 88 -4.19 -11.25 4.31
CA ILE A 88 -5.22 -11.13 5.34
C ILE A 88 -6.52 -10.72 4.64
N GLU A 89 -7.55 -11.55 4.76
CA GLU A 89 -8.84 -11.28 4.17
C GLU A 89 -9.50 -10.05 4.77
N VAL A 90 -9.96 -9.15 3.90
CA VAL A 90 -10.80 -8.00 4.21
C VAL A 90 -11.81 -7.81 3.07
N PHE A 91 -12.61 -6.75 3.10
CA PHE A 91 -13.62 -6.48 2.07
C PHE A 91 -13.60 -5.01 1.68
N GLU A 92 -14.04 -4.71 0.44
CA GLU A 92 -14.02 -3.35 -0.11
C GLU A 92 -15.01 -2.42 0.60
N ARG A 93 -16.16 -2.90 1.07
CA ARG A 93 -17.22 -2.07 1.70
C ARG A 93 -17.70 -2.62 3.01
N LEU A 94 -18.29 -3.81 2.98
CA LEU A 94 -18.88 -4.49 4.14
C LEU A 94 -18.40 -5.93 4.14
N PRO A 95 -18.46 -6.63 5.27
CA PRO A 95 -18.21 -8.07 5.28
C PRO A 95 -19.03 -8.77 4.20
N ASN A 96 -18.34 -9.51 3.32
CA ASN A 96 -18.87 -10.24 2.15
C ASN A 96 -19.23 -9.37 0.93
N ASP A 97 -18.84 -8.10 0.87
CA ASP A 97 -19.04 -7.26 -0.32
C ASP A 97 -17.69 -6.85 -0.92
N GLY A 98 -17.29 -7.54 -1.99
CA GLY A 98 -16.02 -7.36 -2.67
C GLY A 98 -14.83 -7.90 -1.85
N PRO A 99 -14.49 -9.20 -1.98
CA PRO A 99 -13.34 -9.76 -1.25
C PRO A 99 -12.05 -9.04 -1.67
N ASN A 100 -11.23 -8.71 -0.69
CA ASN A 100 -9.95 -8.04 -0.85
C ASN A 100 -8.93 -8.62 0.13
N ALA A 101 -7.64 -8.54 -0.19
CA ALA A 101 -6.56 -9.01 0.67
C ALA A 101 -5.64 -7.85 1.05
N MET A 102 -5.51 -7.56 2.34
CA MET A 102 -4.34 -6.81 2.80
C MET A 102 -3.10 -7.69 2.67
N THR A 103 -1.98 -7.10 2.26
CA THR A 103 -0.70 -7.81 2.15
C THR A 103 0.28 -7.29 3.19
N LEU A 104 0.62 -8.12 4.17
CA LEU A 104 1.71 -7.86 5.09
C LEU A 104 3.02 -8.37 4.47
N ILE A 105 4.00 -7.48 4.32
CA ILE A 105 5.27 -7.71 3.65
C ILE A 105 6.38 -7.54 4.69
N GLU A 106 7.10 -8.63 4.99
CA GLU A 106 8.27 -8.59 5.84
C GLU A 106 9.54 -8.53 4.96
N VAL A 107 10.32 -7.47 5.12
CA VAL A 107 11.51 -7.21 4.31
C VAL A 107 12.48 -6.27 5.05
N ALA A 108 13.77 -6.48 4.96
CA ALA A 108 14.80 -5.62 5.57
C ALA A 108 14.58 -5.38 7.10
N GLY A 109 14.03 -6.36 7.81
CA GLY A 109 13.67 -6.24 9.22
C GLY A 109 12.44 -5.34 9.49
N LEU A 110 11.76 -4.88 8.45
CA LEU A 110 10.54 -4.06 8.51
C LEU A 110 9.29 -4.91 8.26
N ARG A 111 8.17 -4.46 8.82
CA ARG A 111 6.83 -4.96 8.55
C ARG A 111 6.03 -3.89 7.85
N VAL A 112 5.79 -4.07 6.55
CA VAL A 112 5.06 -3.16 5.68
C VAL A 112 3.68 -3.75 5.42
N LEU A 113 2.62 -3.00 5.70
CA LEU A 113 1.25 -3.43 5.42
C LEU A 113 0.66 -2.62 4.28
N HIS A 114 0.30 -3.28 3.19
CA HIS A 114 -0.49 -2.72 2.10
C HIS A 114 -1.97 -3.04 2.34
N MET A 115 -2.82 -2.01 2.41
CA MET A 115 -4.22 -2.19 2.78
C MET A 115 -5.12 -2.71 1.65
N GLY A 116 -4.59 -2.80 0.41
CA GLY A 116 -5.43 -3.10 -0.75
C GLY A 116 -6.50 -2.04 -0.91
N ASP A 117 -7.76 -2.48 -1.04
CA ASP A 117 -8.94 -1.61 -1.14
C ASP A 117 -9.91 -1.82 0.04
N CYS A 118 -9.36 -2.00 1.25
CA CYS A 118 -10.14 -2.25 2.47
C CYS A 118 -11.13 -1.11 2.75
N GLY A 119 -12.42 -1.39 2.77
CA GLY A 119 -13.49 -0.37 2.90
C GLY A 119 -14.13 -0.28 4.28
N HIS A 120 -13.62 -1.03 5.26
CA HIS A 120 -14.14 -1.03 6.63
C HIS A 120 -13.02 -1.02 7.65
N LEU A 121 -13.31 -0.59 8.88
CA LEU A 121 -12.36 -0.75 9.98
C LEU A 121 -12.07 -2.25 10.18
N PRO A 122 -10.79 -2.68 10.05
CA PRO A 122 -10.45 -4.07 10.27
C PRO A 122 -10.89 -4.58 11.64
N THR A 123 -11.46 -5.76 11.68
CA THR A 123 -11.90 -6.40 12.92
C THR A 123 -10.73 -6.66 13.86
N PRO A 124 -10.98 -6.90 15.17
CA PRO A 124 -9.90 -7.26 16.11
C PRO A 124 -9.09 -8.49 15.66
N ALA A 125 -9.72 -9.47 15.00
CA ALA A 125 -9.05 -10.65 14.46
C ALA A 125 -8.11 -10.29 13.30
N GLN A 126 -8.56 -9.46 12.35
CA GLN A 126 -7.77 -8.96 11.23
C GLN A 126 -6.61 -8.07 11.72
N THR A 127 -6.89 -7.16 12.67
CA THR A 127 -5.86 -6.31 13.31
C THR A 127 -4.80 -7.17 14.01
N LYS A 128 -5.23 -8.21 14.73
CA LYS A 128 -4.30 -9.16 15.37
C LYS A 128 -3.45 -9.92 14.34
N ALA A 129 -4.02 -10.29 13.20
CA ALA A 129 -3.29 -10.94 12.10
C ALA A 129 -2.23 -10.02 11.49
N CYS A 130 -2.52 -8.71 11.37
CA CYS A 130 -1.52 -7.72 10.96
C CYS A 130 -0.36 -7.62 11.94
N GLY A 131 -0.62 -7.78 13.26
CA GLY A 131 0.37 -7.55 14.31
C GLY A 131 0.86 -6.10 14.32
N ARG A 132 2.10 -5.88 14.79
CA ARG A 132 2.74 -4.56 14.72
C ARG A 132 3.19 -4.26 13.30
N VAL A 133 2.94 -3.05 12.85
CA VAL A 133 3.31 -2.55 11.53
C VAL A 133 4.34 -1.42 11.67
N ASP A 134 5.41 -1.46 10.91
CA ASP A 134 6.39 -0.36 10.86
C ASP A 134 5.98 0.68 9.82
N VAL A 135 5.58 0.23 8.63
CA VAL A 135 5.14 1.07 7.52
C VAL A 135 3.74 0.65 7.07
N LEU A 136 2.79 1.57 7.07
CA LEU A 136 1.43 1.35 6.56
C LEU A 136 1.25 2.10 5.24
N LEU A 137 0.98 1.38 4.16
CA LEU A 137 0.52 1.93 2.88
C LEU A 137 -0.99 2.07 2.98
N ALA A 138 -1.46 3.31 3.26
CA ALA A 138 -2.74 3.60 3.87
C ALA A 138 -3.73 4.24 2.90
N LEU A 139 -4.98 3.78 2.89
CA LEU A 139 -6.07 4.34 2.10
C LEU A 139 -6.44 5.75 2.59
N ALA A 140 -6.24 6.78 1.78
CA ALA A 140 -6.44 8.18 2.17
C ALA A 140 -7.59 8.90 1.44
N GLY A 141 -8.22 8.25 0.45
CA GLY A 141 -9.28 8.85 -0.36
C GLY A 141 -10.69 8.82 0.22
N ALA A 142 -10.88 8.28 1.41
CA ALA A 142 -12.10 8.19 2.21
C ALA A 142 -13.26 7.40 1.58
N GLY A 143 -13.68 7.62 0.41
CA GLY A 143 -14.76 6.85 -0.23
C GLY A 143 -14.36 6.44 -1.64
N PRO A 144 -14.66 5.23 -2.12
CA PRO A 144 -15.50 4.19 -1.53
C PRO A 144 -14.82 3.30 -0.46
N THR A 145 -13.58 3.61 -0.09
CA THR A 145 -12.78 2.83 0.87
C THR A 145 -12.97 3.28 2.34
N LEU A 146 -12.05 2.88 3.21
CA LEU A 146 -12.08 3.16 4.65
C LEU A 146 -12.20 4.67 4.94
N LYS A 147 -13.07 5.04 5.86
CA LYS A 147 -13.22 6.42 6.34
C LYS A 147 -11.98 6.86 7.12
N LEU A 148 -11.56 8.12 6.96
CA LEU A 148 -10.35 8.64 7.61
C LEU A 148 -10.34 8.52 9.15
N PRO A 149 -11.44 8.75 9.89
CA PRO A 149 -11.45 8.48 11.33
C PRO A 149 -11.19 7.02 11.69
N ASP A 150 -11.65 6.08 10.88
CA ASP A 150 -11.40 4.65 11.07
C ASP A 150 -9.97 4.27 10.67
N LEU A 151 -9.39 4.94 9.65
CA LEU A 151 -7.97 4.82 9.34
C LEU A 151 -7.10 5.23 10.54
N LEU A 152 -7.37 6.36 11.18
CA LEU A 152 -6.59 6.81 12.35
C LEU A 152 -6.67 5.80 13.50
N ARG A 153 -7.85 5.22 13.76
CA ARG A 153 -8.02 4.13 14.75
C ARG A 153 -7.20 2.90 14.37
N PHE A 154 -7.16 2.55 13.08
CA PHE A 154 -6.40 1.40 12.60
C PHE A 154 -4.89 1.63 12.72
N VAL A 155 -4.40 2.83 12.37
CA VAL A 155 -3.00 3.25 12.56
C VAL A 155 -2.56 3.04 14.01
N GLU A 156 -3.38 3.49 14.97
CA GLU A 156 -3.13 3.31 16.39
C GLU A 156 -3.13 1.82 16.78
N ALA A 157 -4.14 1.07 16.32
CA ALA A 157 -4.32 -0.34 16.68
C ALA A 157 -3.18 -1.24 16.21
N VAL A 158 -2.59 -0.99 15.01
CA VAL A 158 -1.43 -1.74 14.50
C VAL A 158 -0.10 -1.12 14.94
N GLY A 159 -0.13 0.07 15.57
CA GLY A 159 1.05 0.79 16.05
C GLY A 159 1.98 1.25 14.93
N ALA A 160 1.41 1.60 13.76
CA ALA A 160 2.19 2.03 12.61
C ALA A 160 3.05 3.25 12.94
N LYS A 161 4.30 3.25 12.46
CA LYS A 161 5.28 4.30 12.73
C LYS A 161 5.49 5.23 11.54
N ILE A 162 5.34 4.70 10.34
CA ILE A 162 5.37 5.46 9.09
C ILE A 162 4.07 5.14 8.36
N VAL A 163 3.31 6.17 8.01
CA VAL A 163 2.08 6.04 7.23
C VAL A 163 2.31 6.72 5.90
N ILE A 164 2.21 5.95 4.82
CA ILE A 164 2.35 6.44 3.45
C ILE A 164 0.95 6.39 2.81
N PRO A 165 0.35 7.54 2.52
CA PRO A 165 -0.97 7.61 1.88
C PRO A 165 -0.95 7.03 0.47
N MET A 166 -2.03 6.35 0.11
CA MET A 166 -2.34 5.85 -1.23
C MET A 166 -3.83 6.04 -1.52
N HIS A 167 -4.26 5.79 -2.74
CA HIS A 167 -5.67 5.81 -3.14
C HIS A 167 -6.36 7.14 -2.77
N PHE A 168 -5.72 8.27 -3.06
CA PHE A 168 -6.25 9.61 -2.83
C PHE A 168 -6.38 10.39 -4.14
N GLY A 169 -7.22 11.44 -4.12
CA GLY A 169 -7.50 12.28 -5.27
C GLY A 169 -6.29 13.11 -5.69
N VAL A 170 -5.99 13.08 -7.00
CA VAL A 170 -4.99 13.93 -7.65
C VAL A 170 -5.60 14.55 -8.90
N PRO A 171 -5.08 15.69 -9.39
CA PRO A 171 -5.53 16.27 -10.64
C PRO A 171 -5.49 15.26 -11.81
N GLY A 172 -6.57 15.20 -12.59
CA GLY A 172 -6.67 14.28 -13.73
C GLY A 172 -7.15 12.87 -13.42
N LEU A 173 -7.31 12.50 -12.14
CA LEU A 173 -7.90 11.21 -11.77
C LEU A 173 -9.38 11.15 -12.15
N THR A 174 -9.82 10.03 -12.76
CA THR A 174 -11.23 9.84 -13.16
C THR A 174 -12.15 9.44 -12.00
N MET A 175 -11.59 9.13 -10.85
CA MET A 175 -12.31 8.77 -9.62
C MET A 175 -12.47 10.02 -8.73
N GLN A 176 -13.66 10.21 -8.20
CA GLN A 176 -13.94 11.28 -7.22
C GLN A 176 -13.71 10.73 -5.81
N ILE A 177 -12.54 11.00 -5.27
CA ILE A 177 -12.11 10.62 -3.93
C ILE A 177 -11.41 11.82 -3.27
N GLU A 178 -11.33 11.80 -1.94
CA GLU A 178 -10.72 12.89 -1.18
C GLU A 178 -9.24 13.07 -1.53
N PRO A 179 -8.76 14.31 -1.62
CA PRO A 179 -7.35 14.59 -1.77
C PRO A 179 -6.60 14.32 -0.45
N VAL A 180 -5.27 14.12 -0.55
CA VAL A 180 -4.46 13.76 0.62
C VAL A 180 -4.45 14.81 1.72
N GLU A 181 -4.65 16.08 1.38
CA GLU A 181 -4.73 17.20 2.32
C GLU A 181 -5.87 17.04 3.32
N THR A 182 -6.89 16.23 3.00
CA THR A 182 -7.96 15.90 3.95
C THR A 182 -7.43 15.03 5.09
N LEU A 183 -6.55 14.07 4.80
CA LEU A 183 -5.87 13.28 5.82
C LEU A 183 -4.85 14.13 6.59
N GLU A 184 -4.06 14.97 5.90
CA GLU A 184 -3.06 15.85 6.53
C GLU A 184 -3.68 16.74 7.60
N ARG A 185 -4.86 17.31 7.33
CA ARG A 185 -5.59 18.14 8.31
C ARG A 185 -6.07 17.38 9.56
N LEU A 186 -6.26 16.08 9.45
CA LEU A 186 -6.68 15.21 10.55
C LEU A 186 -5.51 14.56 11.28
N TRP A 187 -4.32 14.61 10.69
CA TRP A 187 -3.14 13.93 11.21
C TRP A 187 -2.57 14.66 12.44
N PRO A 188 -2.44 14.01 13.61
CA PRO A 188 -2.07 14.70 14.85
C PRO A 188 -0.54 14.80 15.08
N PHE A 189 0.29 14.29 14.16
CA PHE A 189 1.74 14.22 14.28
C PHE A 189 2.43 14.90 13.09
N ASP A 190 3.75 14.70 12.96
CA ASP A 190 4.54 15.27 11.88
C ASP A 190 4.09 14.77 10.50
N VAL A 191 4.13 15.68 9.53
CA VAL A 191 3.87 15.43 8.11
C VAL A 191 5.10 15.83 7.31
N VAL A 192 5.57 14.93 6.46
CA VAL A 192 6.66 15.19 5.51
C VAL A 192 6.16 14.88 4.11
N THR A 193 6.25 15.86 3.22
CA THR A 193 5.78 15.77 1.83
C THR A 193 6.93 15.87 0.84
N GLY A 194 6.69 15.43 -0.39
CA GLY A 194 7.63 15.46 -1.51
C GLY A 194 8.29 14.11 -1.78
N GLU A 195 9.07 14.05 -2.84
CA GLU A 195 9.70 12.86 -3.40
C GLU A 195 8.69 11.75 -3.80
N SER A 196 9.06 10.95 -4.79
CA SER A 196 8.27 9.78 -5.21
C SER A 196 8.85 8.48 -4.65
N ILE A 197 10.05 8.55 -4.06
CA ILE A 197 10.80 7.40 -3.54
C ILE A 197 11.19 7.69 -2.10
N TYR A 198 10.86 6.78 -1.21
CA TYR A 198 11.27 6.82 0.18
C TYR A 198 12.14 5.62 0.50
N ARG A 199 13.38 5.87 0.95
CA ARG A 199 14.26 4.83 1.48
C ARG A 199 14.11 4.75 2.98
N VAL A 200 13.90 3.55 3.50
CA VAL A 200 13.75 3.29 4.93
C VAL A 200 14.55 2.06 5.36
N SER A 201 15.17 2.17 6.51
CA SER A 201 15.82 1.07 7.23
C SER A 201 15.18 0.89 8.60
N ARG A 202 15.44 -0.25 9.24
CA ARG A 202 14.91 -0.54 10.58
C ARG A 202 15.30 0.54 11.61
N ASP A 203 16.49 1.08 11.50
CA ASP A 203 17.03 2.05 12.46
C ASP A 203 16.41 3.45 12.33
N GLU A 204 15.75 3.73 11.18
CA GLU A 204 15.05 4.99 10.91
C GLU A 204 13.60 5.00 11.41
N VAL A 205 13.07 3.86 11.84
CA VAL A 205 11.71 3.77 12.38
C VAL A 205 11.68 4.37 13.78
N THR A 206 11.10 5.57 13.90
CA THR A 206 11.00 6.32 15.15
C THR A 206 9.89 5.82 16.06
N ALA A 207 9.83 6.35 17.29
CA ALA A 207 8.78 5.99 18.25
C ALA A 207 7.43 6.66 17.90
N MET A 208 7.45 7.88 17.35
CA MET A 208 6.24 8.63 16.99
C MET A 208 5.82 8.35 15.55
N PRO A 209 4.51 8.29 15.28
CA PRO A 209 4.00 8.14 13.93
C PRO A 209 4.36 9.33 13.04
N LEU A 210 4.75 9.06 11.79
CA LEU A 210 5.04 10.04 10.76
C LEU A 210 4.12 9.82 9.57
N LEU A 211 3.45 10.87 9.08
CA LEU A 211 2.78 10.85 7.79
C LEU A 211 3.79 11.23 6.71
N ARG A 212 4.15 10.29 5.85
CA ARG A 212 5.06 10.50 4.72
C ARG A 212 4.27 10.51 3.42
N VAL A 213 3.97 11.70 2.91
CA VAL A 213 3.24 11.88 1.65
C VAL A 213 4.22 11.82 0.50
N LEU A 214 4.09 10.81 -0.36
CA LEU A 214 4.89 10.65 -1.57
C LEU A 214 4.12 11.19 -2.77
N GLU A 215 4.82 11.85 -3.68
CA GLU A 215 4.27 12.26 -4.97
C GLU A 215 4.17 11.06 -5.91
N PRO A 216 3.04 10.87 -6.62
CA PRO A 216 2.94 9.80 -7.60
C PRO A 216 3.96 9.98 -8.72
N LEU A 217 4.83 9.00 -8.94
CA LEU A 217 5.85 9.04 -9.99
C LEU A 217 5.25 9.06 -11.41
N ARG A 218 4.02 8.60 -11.55
CA ARG A 218 3.34 8.38 -12.85
C ARG A 218 2.15 9.31 -13.08
N LEU A 219 2.19 10.55 -12.58
CA LEU A 219 1.19 11.54 -12.98
C LEU A 219 1.30 11.86 -14.47
N ARG A 220 0.15 12.01 -15.13
CA ARG A 220 0.11 12.60 -16.48
C ARG A 220 0.30 14.11 -16.36
N SER A 221 1.23 14.64 -17.11
CA SER A 221 1.43 16.07 -17.31
C SER A 221 0.31 16.66 -18.18
#